data_68dfc3c3e10f5a40b6c8fbaba9140675
#
_entry.id   68dfc3c3e10f5a40b6c8fbaba9140675
#
_cell.length_a   1.000
_cell.length_b   1.000
_cell.length_c   1.000
_cell.angle_alpha   90.00
_cell.angle_beta   90.00
_cell.angle_gamma   90.00
#
_symmetry.space_group_name_H-M   'P 1'
#
loop_
_entity.id
_entity.type
_entity.pdbx_description
1 polymer ?
#
loop_
_entity_poly.entity_id
_entity_poly.type
_entity_poly.pdbx_seq_one_letter_code
_entity_poly.pdbx_strand_id
1 'polypeptide(L)'
;MVNADRGPIVVLRSSAGDHLVRYTRALQQLSEISIGRHAVIGGFAVMVRLATAHRVTEDLDAVTWTEDGTPEAPIALLLEHGATRSRNGVDLGGVHIDLIAVSDYVPTQLPDDVDDAMFVITHSYSLASATWLTIEARATSDNLASRATARVATPAALVAMKLRAMQQRRANALNKRASDAYDVYRLLAAHDRDGSIARELATAPDGVGAWCVTRARDVFDTNAGQTRRWLATGSPDMAAVSVDDLRTVGTIFADALEDLLRD
;
A
#
# COMPACT_ATOMS: atom_id res chain seq x y z
N MET A 1 14.88 23.87 -8.17
CA MET A 1 13.63 23.84 -8.98
C MET A 1 13.17 22.39 -9.06
N VAL A 2 12.19 21.99 -8.26
CA VAL A 2 11.58 20.66 -8.32
C VAL A 2 10.72 20.62 -9.57
N ASN A 3 10.99 19.70 -10.50
CA ASN A 3 10.16 19.49 -11.69
C ASN A 3 8.73 19.17 -11.27
N ALA A 4 7.82 20.12 -11.51
CA ALA A 4 6.44 20.09 -11.01
C ALA A 4 5.53 19.01 -11.64
N ASP A 5 5.99 18.27 -12.67
CA ASP A 5 5.17 17.29 -13.40
C ASP A 5 5.93 15.98 -13.61
N ARG A 6 6.10 15.22 -12.51
CA ARG A 6 6.61 13.86 -12.60
C ARG A 6 5.45 12.85 -12.50
N GLY A 7 5.22 12.11 -13.57
CA GLY A 7 4.24 11.02 -13.64
C GLY A 7 2.79 11.45 -13.93
N PRO A 8 1.90 10.47 -14.14
CA PRO A 8 0.48 10.72 -14.39
C PRO A 8 -0.21 11.42 -13.23
N ILE A 9 -1.22 12.22 -13.55
CA ILE A 9 -2.05 12.94 -12.56
C ILE A 9 -3.15 12.00 -12.08
N VAL A 10 -3.26 11.85 -10.77
CA VAL A 10 -4.34 11.13 -10.09
C VAL A 10 -5.18 12.14 -9.32
N VAL A 11 -6.46 12.20 -9.61
CA VAL A 11 -7.41 13.11 -8.95
C VAL A 11 -8.20 12.33 -7.90
N LEU A 12 -8.06 12.72 -6.65
CA LEU A 12 -8.87 12.23 -5.54
C LEU A 12 -9.93 13.27 -5.19
N ARG A 13 -11.20 12.84 -5.19
CA ARG A 13 -12.33 13.67 -4.78
C ARG A 13 -12.86 13.19 -3.44
N SER A 14 -13.10 14.11 -2.52
CA SER A 14 -13.71 13.81 -1.22
C SER A 14 -15.00 14.60 -1.05
N SER A 15 -16.06 13.89 -0.74
CA SER A 15 -17.31 14.49 -0.23
C SER A 15 -17.27 14.73 1.28
N ALA A 16 -16.30 14.15 1.99
CA ALA A 16 -16.21 14.12 3.43
C ALA A 16 -14.91 14.77 3.93
N GLY A 17 -14.87 16.11 3.93
CA GLY A 17 -13.90 16.86 4.71
C GLY A 17 -12.44 16.81 4.22
N ASP A 18 -11.58 17.43 5.01
CA ASP A 18 -10.21 17.80 4.68
C ASP A 18 -9.16 16.66 4.71
N HIS A 19 -9.55 15.38 4.91
CA HIS A 19 -8.57 14.29 5.08
C HIS A 19 -7.64 14.14 3.88
N LEU A 20 -8.18 14.03 2.65
CA LEU A 20 -7.36 13.90 1.45
C LEU A 20 -6.47 15.12 1.22
N VAL A 21 -6.99 16.32 1.52
CA VAL A 21 -6.23 17.57 1.43
C VAL A 21 -5.08 17.57 2.43
N ARG A 22 -5.32 17.11 3.67
CA ARG A 22 -4.28 17.00 4.70
C ARG A 22 -3.19 16.00 4.30
N TYR A 23 -3.57 14.80 3.83
CA TYR A 23 -2.61 13.80 3.34
C TYR A 23 -1.77 14.32 2.17
N THR A 24 -2.40 14.95 1.20
CA THR A 24 -1.69 15.52 0.05
C THR A 24 -0.73 16.64 0.48
N ARG A 25 -1.12 17.49 1.45
CA ARG A 25 -0.23 18.52 2.02
C ARG A 25 0.92 17.90 2.82
N ALA A 26 0.67 16.87 3.62
CA ALA A 26 1.72 16.16 4.35
C ALA A 26 2.72 15.51 3.39
N LEU A 27 2.24 14.91 2.28
CA LEU A 27 3.11 14.39 1.21
C LEU A 27 3.94 15.47 0.54
N GLN A 28 3.36 16.64 0.30
CA GLN A 28 4.11 17.78 -0.25
C GLN A 28 5.24 18.17 0.70
N GLN A 29 4.95 18.34 1.99
CA GLN A 29 5.95 18.65 3.02
C GLN A 29 7.03 17.55 3.10
N LEU A 30 6.64 16.27 3.09
CA LEU A 30 7.57 15.15 3.10
C LEU A 30 8.54 15.20 1.90
N SER A 31 8.02 15.54 0.72
CA SER A 31 8.84 15.69 -0.49
C SER A 31 9.80 16.90 -0.43
N GLU A 32 9.38 17.98 0.22
CA GLU A 32 10.20 19.20 0.41
C GLU A 32 11.33 18.98 1.42
N ILE A 33 11.09 18.19 2.47
CA ILE A 33 12.08 17.86 3.52
C ILE A 33 13.17 16.92 2.97
N SER A 34 12.90 16.17 1.91
CA SER A 34 13.88 15.31 1.25
C SER A 34 14.49 14.23 2.16
N ILE A 35 13.64 13.45 2.82
CA ILE A 35 14.07 12.35 3.72
C ILE A 35 14.81 11.19 3.03
N GLY A 36 15.31 11.39 1.82
CA GLY A 36 15.98 10.37 1.03
C GLY A 36 15.00 9.58 0.13
N ARG A 37 15.46 8.39 -0.30
CA ARG A 37 14.66 7.53 -1.18
C ARG A 37 13.50 6.92 -0.39
N HIS A 38 12.28 7.30 -0.71
CA HIS A 38 11.07 6.79 -0.06
C HIS A 38 9.93 6.56 -1.06
N ALA A 39 8.90 5.85 -0.63
CA ALA A 39 7.67 5.63 -1.38
C ALA A 39 6.47 5.55 -0.44
N VAL A 40 5.34 6.07 -0.90
CA VAL A 40 4.04 5.93 -0.22
C VAL A 40 3.53 4.52 -0.41
N ILE A 41 3.09 3.91 0.68
CA ILE A 41 2.53 2.56 0.76
C ILE A 41 1.19 2.59 1.50
N GLY A 42 0.68 1.45 1.92
CA GLY A 42 -0.48 1.35 2.81
C GLY A 42 -1.81 1.78 2.18
N GLY A 43 -2.73 2.20 3.03
CA GLY A 43 -4.11 2.50 2.62
C GLY A 43 -4.25 3.70 1.70
N PHE A 44 -3.49 4.75 1.94
CA PHE A 44 -3.52 5.93 1.09
C PHE A 44 -2.95 5.65 -0.31
N ALA A 45 -1.87 4.85 -0.40
CA ALA A 45 -1.33 4.41 -1.70
C ALA A 45 -2.36 3.62 -2.52
N VAL A 46 -3.15 2.75 -1.88
CA VAL A 46 -4.24 2.02 -2.54
C VAL A 46 -5.29 2.99 -3.09
N MET A 47 -5.73 3.98 -2.30
CA MET A 47 -6.67 5.01 -2.78
C MET A 47 -6.12 5.78 -3.98
N VAL A 48 -4.84 6.13 -3.95
CA VAL A 48 -4.16 6.81 -5.07
C VAL A 48 -4.16 5.92 -6.32
N ARG A 49 -3.79 4.65 -6.20
CA ARG A 49 -3.77 3.71 -7.34
C ARG A 49 -5.16 3.45 -7.92
N LEU A 50 -6.18 3.40 -7.08
CA LEU A 50 -7.58 3.24 -7.51
C LEU A 50 -8.22 4.55 -8.00
N ALA A 51 -7.56 5.69 -7.84
CA ALA A 51 -8.12 7.04 -8.07
C ALA A 51 -9.46 7.25 -7.33
N THR A 52 -9.65 6.60 -6.18
CA THR A 52 -10.92 6.57 -5.45
C THR A 52 -10.68 6.51 -3.95
N ALA A 53 -11.29 7.43 -3.20
CA ALA A 53 -11.33 7.39 -1.75
C ALA A 53 -12.39 6.36 -1.28
N HIS A 54 -12.11 5.08 -1.46
CA HIS A 54 -13.05 3.97 -1.22
C HIS A 54 -13.22 3.60 0.26
N ARG A 55 -12.40 4.14 1.14
CA ARG A 55 -12.48 3.98 2.59
C ARG A 55 -11.71 5.10 3.31
N VAL A 56 -11.90 5.21 4.61
CA VAL A 56 -11.08 6.09 5.45
C VAL A 56 -9.74 5.40 5.77
N THR A 57 -8.64 6.14 5.76
CA THR A 57 -7.37 5.75 6.36
C THR A 57 -7.05 6.73 7.49
N GLU A 58 -6.36 6.28 8.53
CA GLU A 58 -6.05 7.10 9.72
C GLU A 58 -4.62 7.64 9.68
N ASP A 59 -3.77 7.00 8.89
CA ASP A 59 -2.32 7.18 8.80
C ASP A 59 -1.86 7.27 7.34
N LEU A 60 -0.69 7.85 7.14
CA LEU A 60 0.07 7.84 5.92
C LEU A 60 1.27 6.92 6.12
N ASP A 61 1.26 5.77 5.46
CA ASP A 61 2.37 4.85 5.52
C ASP A 61 3.41 5.18 4.45
N ALA A 62 4.70 5.20 4.81
CA ALA A 62 5.81 5.34 3.88
C ALA A 62 6.92 4.33 4.17
N VAL A 63 7.48 3.76 3.13
CA VAL A 63 8.72 2.99 3.21
C VAL A 63 9.88 3.88 2.78
N THR A 64 10.98 3.84 3.53
CA THR A 64 12.20 4.62 3.24
C THR A 64 13.42 3.72 3.26
N TRP A 65 14.40 4.04 2.40
CA TRP A 65 15.69 3.37 2.43
C TRP A 65 16.61 4.07 3.41
N THR A 66 17.29 3.29 4.24
CA THR A 66 18.36 3.73 5.15
C THR A 66 19.47 2.69 5.13
N GLU A 67 20.70 3.11 5.42
CA GLU A 67 21.85 2.21 5.41
C GLU A 67 21.76 1.11 6.48
N ASP A 68 21.22 1.46 7.65
CA ASP A 68 21.10 0.57 8.82
C ASP A 68 19.72 -0.11 8.94
N GLY A 69 18.79 0.17 8.04
CA GLY A 69 17.42 -0.37 8.08
C GLY A 69 16.57 0.19 9.22
N THR A 70 16.98 1.31 9.84
CA THR A 70 16.21 1.95 10.92
C THR A 70 15.64 3.31 10.50
N PRO A 71 14.46 3.73 11.04
CA PRO A 71 13.82 4.98 10.64
C PRO A 71 14.37 6.21 11.38
N GLU A 72 15.38 6.06 12.25
CA GLU A 72 15.84 7.12 13.16
C GLU A 72 16.37 8.35 12.41
N ALA A 73 17.17 8.17 11.37
CA ALA A 73 17.74 9.30 10.62
C ALA A 73 16.65 10.11 9.88
N PRO A 74 15.75 9.51 9.09
CA PRO A 74 14.64 10.25 8.49
C PRO A 74 13.67 10.84 9.54
N ILE A 75 13.41 10.16 10.65
CA ILE A 75 12.60 10.72 11.74
C ILE A 75 13.27 11.96 12.34
N ALA A 76 14.58 11.92 12.65
CA ALA A 76 15.30 13.07 13.18
C ALA A 76 15.17 14.29 12.24
N LEU A 77 15.35 14.07 10.95
CA LEU A 77 15.20 15.13 9.94
C LEU A 77 13.78 15.71 9.92
N LEU A 78 12.75 14.89 10.03
CA LEU A 78 11.36 15.36 10.10
C LEU A 78 11.09 16.19 11.36
N LEU A 79 11.66 15.80 12.50
CA LEU A 79 11.55 16.55 13.77
C LEU A 79 12.19 17.92 13.67
N GLU A 80 13.36 18.04 13.01
CA GLU A 80 14.03 19.33 12.74
C GLU A 80 13.15 20.26 11.88
N HIS A 81 12.24 19.70 11.07
CA HIS A 81 11.32 20.45 10.22
C HIS A 81 9.91 20.59 10.80
N GLY A 82 9.79 20.44 12.13
CA GLY A 82 8.55 20.76 12.85
C GLY A 82 7.55 19.61 12.99
N ALA A 83 7.93 18.37 12.62
CA ALA A 83 7.15 17.20 13.00
C ALA A 83 7.28 16.93 14.51
N THR A 84 6.33 16.18 15.07
CA THR A 84 6.42 15.68 16.45
C THR A 84 6.52 14.16 16.45
N ARG A 85 7.35 13.60 17.35
CA ARG A 85 7.52 12.14 17.43
C ARG A 85 6.23 11.49 17.92
N SER A 86 5.84 10.41 17.30
CA SER A 86 4.75 9.55 17.70
C SER A 86 5.23 8.09 17.86
N ARG A 87 4.30 7.17 18.15
CA ARG A 87 4.65 5.79 18.53
C ARG A 87 5.50 5.04 17.50
N ASN A 88 5.11 5.11 16.20
CA ASN A 88 5.75 4.34 15.10
C ASN A 88 6.26 5.26 13.97
N GLY A 89 6.40 6.55 14.25
CA GLY A 89 6.76 7.53 13.23
C GLY A 89 6.67 8.95 13.74
N VAL A 90 6.03 9.83 12.99
CA VAL A 90 5.89 11.25 13.32
C VAL A 90 4.50 11.76 12.97
N ASP A 91 4.10 12.86 13.63
CA ASP A 91 2.95 13.67 13.22
C ASP A 91 3.47 14.92 12.50
N LEU A 92 3.10 15.07 11.23
CA LEU A 92 3.50 16.18 10.37
C LEU A 92 2.24 16.84 9.76
N GLY A 93 2.06 18.13 10.01
CA GLY A 93 0.90 18.86 9.48
C GLY A 93 -0.46 18.31 9.93
N GLY A 94 -0.53 17.68 11.10
CA GLY A 94 -1.73 17.04 11.64
C GLY A 94 -2.08 15.70 10.99
N VAL A 95 -1.10 15.06 10.33
CA VAL A 95 -1.18 13.72 9.76
C VAL A 95 -0.15 12.84 10.45
N HIS A 96 -0.58 11.67 10.93
CA HIS A 96 0.32 10.64 11.40
C HIS A 96 0.99 9.95 10.22
N ILE A 97 2.33 9.87 10.24
CA ILE A 97 3.14 9.21 9.21
C ILE A 97 3.88 8.05 9.87
N ASP A 98 3.49 6.83 9.50
CA ASP A 98 4.23 5.62 9.85
C ASP A 98 5.40 5.45 8.88
N LEU A 99 6.63 5.40 9.41
CA LEU A 99 7.86 5.22 8.62
C LEU A 99 8.40 3.81 8.84
N ILE A 100 8.43 3.04 7.75
CA ILE A 100 9.07 1.73 7.70
C ILE A 100 10.41 1.87 6.99
N ALA A 101 11.51 1.60 7.68
CA ALA A 101 12.82 1.63 7.07
C ALA A 101 13.18 0.25 6.50
N VAL A 102 13.84 0.28 5.36
CA VAL A 102 14.47 -0.88 4.73
C VAL A 102 15.90 -0.52 4.35
N SER A 103 16.77 -1.51 4.38
CA SER A 103 18.14 -1.43 3.83
C SER A 103 18.27 -2.41 2.67
N ASP A 104 19.42 -2.38 2.00
CA ASP A 104 19.76 -3.43 1.08
C ASP A 104 19.91 -4.74 1.86
N TYR A 105 19.31 -5.81 1.35
CA TYR A 105 19.40 -7.12 1.97
C TYR A 105 20.09 -8.12 1.06
N VAL A 106 20.72 -9.12 1.68
CA VAL A 106 21.29 -10.27 0.99
C VAL A 106 20.36 -11.45 1.25
N PRO A 107 19.93 -12.21 0.22
CA PRO A 107 19.00 -13.33 0.40
C PRO A 107 19.39 -14.34 1.48
N THR A 108 20.70 -14.58 1.68
CA THR A 108 21.23 -15.49 2.72
C THR A 108 21.20 -14.89 4.14
N GLN A 109 20.83 -13.62 4.29
CA GLN A 109 20.73 -12.91 5.58
C GLN A 109 19.28 -12.56 5.94
N LEU A 110 18.32 -13.02 5.15
CA LEU A 110 16.92 -12.88 5.48
C LEU A 110 16.58 -13.69 6.73
N PRO A 111 15.58 -13.26 7.52
CA PRO A 111 15.07 -14.05 8.63
C PRO A 111 14.69 -15.49 8.22
N ASP A 112 14.90 -16.47 9.09
CA ASP A 112 14.49 -17.86 8.86
C ASP A 112 12.96 -18.02 8.79
N ASP A 113 12.22 -17.17 9.52
CA ASP A 113 10.77 -17.13 9.46
C ASP A 113 10.31 -16.53 8.14
N VAL A 114 9.48 -17.26 7.41
CA VAL A 114 9.02 -16.88 6.06
C VAL A 114 8.23 -15.56 6.08
N ASP A 115 7.40 -15.32 7.10
CA ASP A 115 6.59 -14.12 7.17
C ASP A 115 7.45 -12.89 7.52
N ASP A 116 8.51 -13.06 8.31
CA ASP A 116 9.49 -12.01 8.61
C ASP A 116 10.39 -11.72 7.40
N ALA A 117 10.82 -12.76 6.67
CA ALA A 117 11.53 -12.60 5.41
C ALA A 117 10.68 -11.84 4.39
N MET A 118 9.41 -12.22 4.23
CA MET A 118 8.47 -11.54 3.33
C MET A 118 8.19 -10.09 3.76
N PHE A 119 8.35 -9.75 5.04
CA PHE A 119 8.29 -8.34 5.45
C PHE A 119 9.41 -7.52 4.80
N VAL A 120 10.64 -7.97 4.92
CA VAL A 120 11.81 -7.29 4.35
C VAL A 120 11.66 -7.21 2.82
N ILE A 121 11.39 -8.34 2.17
CA ILE A 121 11.32 -8.45 0.72
C ILE A 121 10.21 -7.56 0.15
N THR A 122 8.98 -7.64 0.67
CA THR A 122 7.84 -6.91 0.11
C THR A 122 7.95 -5.40 0.31
N HIS A 123 8.53 -4.93 1.42
CA HIS A 123 8.76 -3.49 1.63
C HIS A 123 9.90 -2.98 0.73
N SER A 124 11.00 -3.72 0.59
CA SER A 124 12.08 -3.38 -0.34
C SER A 124 11.60 -3.38 -1.79
N TYR A 125 10.81 -4.37 -2.18
CA TYR A 125 10.16 -4.43 -3.50
C TYR A 125 9.22 -3.23 -3.72
N SER A 126 8.42 -2.86 -2.73
CA SER A 126 7.53 -1.70 -2.81
C SER A 126 8.29 -0.39 -3.02
N LEU A 127 9.44 -0.25 -2.37
CA LEU A 127 10.32 0.91 -2.58
C LEU A 127 10.99 0.87 -3.96
N ALA A 128 11.43 -0.30 -4.41
CA ALA A 128 12.12 -0.44 -5.70
C ALA A 128 11.19 -0.18 -6.89
N SER A 129 9.99 -0.78 -6.88
CA SER A 129 9.01 -0.71 -7.97
C SER A 129 8.18 0.58 -7.99
N ALA A 130 8.21 1.39 -6.92
CA ALA A 130 7.39 2.60 -6.82
C ALA A 130 7.62 3.57 -7.98
N THR A 131 6.51 4.11 -8.50
CA THR A 131 6.52 5.07 -9.62
C THR A 131 6.04 6.45 -9.19
N TRP A 132 6.52 7.48 -9.88
CA TRP A 132 6.11 8.85 -9.64
C TRP A 132 4.67 9.09 -10.06
N LEU A 133 3.88 9.73 -9.20
CA LEU A 133 2.52 10.20 -9.47
C LEU A 133 2.37 11.63 -8.97
N THR A 134 1.58 12.42 -9.69
CA THR A 134 1.07 13.70 -9.21
C THR A 134 -0.32 13.47 -8.65
N ILE A 135 -0.52 13.77 -7.37
CA ILE A 135 -1.76 13.54 -6.63
C ILE A 135 -2.44 14.89 -6.41
N GLU A 136 -3.66 15.03 -6.91
CA GLU A 136 -4.50 16.20 -6.69
C GLU A 136 -5.67 15.83 -5.78
N ALA A 137 -5.78 16.53 -4.65
CA ALA A 137 -6.99 16.49 -3.86
C ALA A 137 -7.92 17.65 -4.27
N ARG A 138 -9.14 17.30 -4.69
CA ARG A 138 -10.14 18.26 -5.12
C ARG A 138 -11.36 18.25 -4.21
N ALA A 139 -11.91 19.43 -3.96
CA ALA A 139 -13.19 19.57 -3.28
C ALA A 139 -14.34 19.05 -4.18
N THR A 140 -15.52 18.87 -3.60
CA THR A 140 -16.76 18.51 -4.34
C THR A 140 -17.11 19.50 -5.46
N SER A 141 -16.69 20.77 -5.35
CA SER A 141 -16.80 21.82 -6.37
C SER A 141 -15.77 21.69 -7.50
N ASP A 142 -15.00 20.59 -7.54
CA ASP A 142 -13.90 20.33 -8.48
C ASP A 142 -12.71 21.30 -8.39
N ASN A 143 -12.70 22.18 -7.39
CA ASN A 143 -11.59 23.08 -7.14
C ASN A 143 -10.39 22.31 -6.59
N LEU A 144 -9.21 22.59 -7.13
CA LEU A 144 -7.95 22.06 -6.61
C LEU A 144 -7.71 22.62 -5.20
N ALA A 145 -7.65 21.73 -4.21
CA ALA A 145 -7.42 22.08 -2.81
C ALA A 145 -5.98 21.87 -2.37
N SER A 146 -5.32 20.83 -2.93
CA SER A 146 -3.89 20.56 -2.70
C SER A 146 -3.34 19.66 -3.81
N ARG A 147 -2.01 19.72 -4.00
CA ARG A 147 -1.28 18.93 -4.99
C ARG A 147 0.05 18.48 -4.40
N ALA A 148 0.43 17.22 -4.64
CA ALA A 148 1.75 16.69 -4.27
C ALA A 148 2.26 15.79 -5.39
N THR A 149 3.58 15.65 -5.48
CA THR A 149 4.23 14.67 -6.35
C THR A 149 5.01 13.71 -5.46
N ALA A 150 4.74 12.41 -5.57
CA ALA A 150 5.37 11.40 -4.75
C ALA A 150 5.60 10.10 -5.52
N ARG A 151 6.55 9.30 -5.05
CA ARG A 151 6.66 7.91 -5.46
C ARG A 151 5.60 7.11 -4.69
N VAL A 152 4.83 6.31 -5.41
CA VAL A 152 3.77 5.46 -4.83
C VAL A 152 4.05 4.02 -5.25
N ALA A 153 3.97 3.07 -4.34
CA ALA A 153 4.13 1.66 -4.62
C ALA A 153 3.18 1.19 -5.73
N THR A 154 3.62 0.26 -6.58
CA THR A 154 2.79 -0.28 -7.65
C THR A 154 1.61 -1.08 -7.11
N PRO A 155 0.54 -1.30 -7.88
CA PRO A 155 -0.56 -2.18 -7.48
C PRO A 155 -0.08 -3.58 -7.08
N ALA A 156 0.89 -4.15 -7.80
CA ALA A 156 1.47 -5.46 -7.51
C ALA A 156 2.17 -5.50 -6.15
N ALA A 157 3.02 -4.50 -5.88
CA ALA A 157 3.70 -4.38 -4.59
C ALA A 157 2.71 -4.19 -3.43
N LEU A 158 1.65 -3.38 -3.63
CA LEU A 158 0.60 -3.18 -2.63
C LEU A 158 -0.18 -4.47 -2.36
N VAL A 159 -0.48 -5.28 -3.39
CA VAL A 159 -1.11 -6.60 -3.23
C VAL A 159 -0.22 -7.50 -2.37
N ALA A 160 1.07 -7.63 -2.68
CA ALA A 160 2.00 -8.45 -1.90
C ALA A 160 2.07 -8.01 -0.43
N MET A 161 2.25 -6.71 -0.18
CA MET A 161 2.28 -6.16 1.18
C MET A 161 0.99 -6.41 1.97
N LYS A 162 -0.17 -6.24 1.33
CA LYS A 162 -1.47 -6.42 1.97
C LYS A 162 -1.77 -7.89 2.28
N LEU A 163 -1.45 -8.80 1.37
CA LEU A 163 -1.53 -10.24 1.62
C LEU A 163 -0.66 -10.64 2.82
N ARG A 164 0.55 -10.09 2.93
CA ARG A 164 1.42 -10.31 4.06
C ARG A 164 0.85 -9.72 5.36
N ALA A 165 0.35 -8.47 5.33
CA ALA A 165 -0.20 -7.81 6.50
C ALA A 165 -1.38 -8.59 7.12
N MET A 166 -2.25 -9.18 6.30
CA MET A 166 -3.37 -9.99 6.76
C MET A 166 -2.95 -11.19 7.61
N GLN A 167 -1.81 -11.81 7.31
CA GLN A 167 -1.25 -12.93 8.07
C GLN A 167 -0.88 -12.53 9.49
N GLN A 168 -0.21 -11.42 9.65
CA GLN A 168 0.34 -10.98 10.93
C GLN A 168 -0.65 -10.24 11.83
N ARG A 169 -1.83 -9.89 11.31
CA ARG A 169 -2.85 -9.23 12.12
C ARG A 169 -3.31 -10.14 13.26
N ARG A 170 -3.19 -9.68 14.49
CA ARG A 170 -3.72 -10.38 15.67
C ARG A 170 -5.23 -10.58 15.54
N ALA A 171 -5.77 -11.58 16.23
CA ALA A 171 -7.19 -11.92 16.18
C ALA A 171 -8.14 -10.73 16.50
N ASN A 172 -7.68 -9.78 17.30
CA ASN A 172 -8.44 -8.57 17.68
C ASN A 172 -8.36 -7.42 16.66
N ALA A 173 -7.59 -7.57 15.57
CA ALA A 173 -7.44 -6.54 14.53
C ALA A 173 -8.33 -6.83 13.30
N LEU A 174 -9.58 -7.25 13.53
CA LEU A 174 -10.52 -7.65 12.48
C LEU A 174 -10.77 -6.54 11.46
N ASN A 175 -10.95 -5.29 11.92
CA ASN A 175 -11.17 -4.15 11.03
C ASN A 175 -9.98 -3.91 10.08
N LYS A 176 -8.74 -4.07 10.56
CA LYS A 176 -7.54 -3.94 9.71
C LYS A 176 -7.42 -5.10 8.72
N ARG A 177 -7.79 -6.35 9.12
CA ARG A 177 -7.88 -7.48 8.18
C ARG A 177 -8.92 -7.24 7.10
N ALA A 178 -10.10 -6.76 7.48
CA ALA A 178 -11.16 -6.42 6.53
C ALA A 178 -10.70 -5.37 5.51
N SER A 179 -10.05 -4.30 6.00
CA SER A 179 -9.51 -3.24 5.14
C SER A 179 -8.44 -3.77 4.19
N ASP A 180 -7.48 -4.60 4.69
CA ASP A 180 -6.42 -5.16 3.88
C ASP A 180 -6.97 -6.13 2.80
N ALA A 181 -7.93 -6.99 3.16
CA ALA A 181 -8.60 -7.89 2.21
C ALA A 181 -9.39 -7.12 1.14
N TYR A 182 -10.10 -6.06 1.54
CA TYR A 182 -10.83 -5.22 0.61
C TYR A 182 -9.90 -4.45 -0.33
N ASP A 183 -8.79 -3.91 0.17
CA ASP A 183 -7.77 -3.25 -0.64
C ASP A 183 -7.23 -4.19 -1.72
N VAL A 184 -6.88 -5.44 -1.37
CA VAL A 184 -6.42 -6.45 -2.35
C VAL A 184 -7.50 -6.75 -3.37
N TYR A 185 -8.73 -7.06 -2.93
CA TYR A 185 -9.86 -7.30 -3.82
C TYR A 185 -10.05 -6.15 -4.83
N ARG A 186 -10.03 -4.90 -4.35
CA ARG A 186 -10.21 -3.71 -5.21
C ARG A 186 -9.06 -3.52 -6.19
N LEU A 187 -7.81 -3.74 -5.75
CA LEU A 187 -6.64 -3.64 -6.64
C LEU A 187 -6.71 -4.69 -7.75
N LEU A 188 -6.98 -5.94 -7.41
CA LEU A 188 -7.10 -7.02 -8.40
C LEU A 188 -8.26 -6.76 -9.37
N ALA A 189 -9.45 -6.41 -8.87
CA ALA A 189 -10.61 -6.13 -9.71
C ALA A 189 -10.42 -4.93 -10.66
N ALA A 190 -9.62 -3.94 -10.26
CA ALA A 190 -9.40 -2.72 -11.06
C ALA A 190 -8.20 -2.83 -11.99
N HIS A 191 -7.10 -3.48 -11.57
CA HIS A 191 -5.80 -3.41 -12.24
C HIS A 191 -5.27 -4.75 -12.73
N ASP A 192 -5.96 -5.88 -12.48
CA ASP A 192 -5.48 -7.20 -12.96
C ASP A 192 -6.40 -7.84 -14.00
N ARG A 193 -7.31 -7.08 -14.59
CA ARG A 193 -8.21 -7.59 -15.64
C ARG A 193 -7.46 -8.09 -16.89
N ASP A 194 -6.31 -7.51 -17.16
CA ASP A 194 -5.39 -7.89 -18.23
C ASP A 194 -4.19 -8.70 -17.71
N GLY A 195 -4.17 -9.10 -16.45
CA GLY A 195 -3.06 -9.81 -15.80
C GLY A 195 -1.83 -8.95 -15.53
N SER A 196 -1.97 -7.62 -15.44
CA SER A 196 -0.82 -6.73 -15.24
C SER A 196 -0.15 -6.90 -13.88
N ILE A 197 -0.95 -7.09 -12.81
CA ILE A 197 -0.43 -7.37 -11.46
C ILE A 197 0.26 -8.73 -11.44
N ALA A 198 -0.35 -9.75 -12.04
CA ALA A 198 0.23 -11.09 -12.11
C ALA A 198 1.58 -11.07 -12.85
N ARG A 199 1.68 -10.40 -14.01
CA ARG A 199 2.95 -10.25 -14.75
C ARG A 199 4.03 -9.53 -13.94
N GLU A 200 3.69 -8.46 -13.25
CA GLU A 200 4.66 -7.74 -12.41
C GLU A 200 5.15 -8.62 -11.24
N LEU A 201 4.25 -9.37 -10.59
CA LEU A 201 4.61 -10.29 -9.49
C LEU A 201 5.39 -11.52 -9.95
N ALA A 202 5.18 -11.98 -11.17
CA ALA A 202 5.96 -13.10 -11.73
C ALA A 202 7.46 -12.74 -11.86
N THR A 203 7.78 -11.46 -12.00
CA THR A 203 9.17 -10.95 -12.06
C THR A 203 9.66 -10.37 -10.74
N ALA A 204 8.83 -10.42 -9.68
CA ALA A 204 9.21 -9.93 -8.36
C ALA A 204 10.30 -10.80 -7.72
N PRO A 205 11.18 -10.22 -6.87
CA PRO A 205 12.31 -10.93 -6.31
C PRO A 205 11.91 -12.02 -5.31
N ASP A 206 12.83 -12.96 -5.10
CA ASP A 206 12.89 -13.86 -3.93
C ASP A 206 11.58 -14.60 -3.61
N GLY A 207 10.88 -15.06 -4.64
CA GLY A 207 9.70 -15.92 -4.50
C GLY A 207 8.41 -15.19 -4.09
N VAL A 208 8.39 -13.86 -4.12
CA VAL A 208 7.18 -13.06 -3.83
C VAL A 208 5.98 -13.53 -4.64
N GLY A 209 6.16 -13.80 -5.95
CA GLY A 209 5.07 -14.29 -6.81
C GLY A 209 4.46 -15.59 -6.31
N ALA A 210 5.29 -16.62 -6.09
CA ALA A 210 4.82 -17.92 -5.61
C ALA A 210 4.15 -17.83 -4.22
N TRP A 211 4.70 -16.98 -3.35
CA TRP A 211 4.12 -16.70 -2.05
C TRP A 211 2.75 -16.02 -2.20
N CYS A 212 2.61 -15.03 -3.12
CA CYS A 212 1.33 -14.38 -3.40
C CYS A 212 0.26 -15.33 -3.94
N VAL A 213 0.61 -16.30 -4.81
CA VAL A 213 -0.31 -17.37 -5.27
C VAL A 213 -0.87 -18.11 -4.07
N THR A 214 0.01 -18.63 -3.19
CA THR A 214 -0.39 -19.39 -2.01
C THR A 214 -1.33 -18.58 -1.11
N ARG A 215 -1.02 -17.31 -0.88
CA ARG A 215 -1.81 -16.44 0.01
C ARG A 215 -3.13 -15.98 -0.62
N ALA A 216 -3.15 -15.71 -1.90
CA ALA A 216 -4.40 -15.36 -2.60
C ALA A 216 -5.38 -16.54 -2.58
N ARG A 217 -4.91 -17.76 -2.85
CA ARG A 217 -5.74 -18.98 -2.73
C ARG A 217 -6.25 -19.19 -1.31
N ASP A 218 -5.39 -19.01 -0.30
CA ASP A 218 -5.80 -19.12 1.10
C ASP A 218 -6.91 -18.13 1.44
N VAL A 219 -6.72 -16.84 1.15
CA VAL A 219 -7.62 -15.76 1.58
C VAL A 219 -8.91 -15.70 0.75
N PHE A 220 -8.81 -15.85 -0.57
CA PHE A 220 -9.91 -15.56 -1.49
C PHE A 220 -10.61 -16.80 -2.04
N ASP A 221 -10.03 -18.00 -1.88
CA ASP A 221 -10.68 -19.25 -2.27
C ASP A 221 -10.97 -20.12 -1.05
N THR A 222 -9.95 -20.72 -0.42
CA THR A 222 -10.11 -21.68 0.70
C THR A 222 -10.85 -21.05 1.86
N ASN A 223 -10.48 -19.85 2.28
CA ASN A 223 -11.08 -19.12 3.39
C ASN A 223 -11.97 -17.94 2.95
N ALA A 224 -12.50 -17.96 1.71
CA ALA A 224 -13.34 -16.87 1.19
C ALA A 224 -14.56 -16.56 2.09
N GLY A 225 -15.18 -17.58 2.68
CA GLY A 225 -16.27 -17.39 3.64
C GLY A 225 -15.84 -16.66 4.92
N GLN A 226 -14.63 -16.89 5.40
CA GLN A 226 -14.07 -16.16 6.55
C GLN A 226 -13.73 -14.71 6.15
N THR A 227 -13.11 -14.52 5.00
CA THR A 227 -12.80 -13.19 4.46
C THR A 227 -14.08 -12.36 4.29
N ARG A 228 -15.15 -12.97 3.75
CA ARG A 228 -16.47 -12.32 3.65
C ARG A 228 -17.03 -11.89 5.01
N ARG A 229 -16.83 -12.71 6.07
CA ARG A 229 -17.25 -12.33 7.44
C ARG A 229 -16.46 -11.11 7.95
N TRP A 230 -15.16 -11.01 7.64
CA TRP A 230 -14.39 -9.80 7.98
C TRP A 230 -14.93 -8.57 7.24
N LEU A 231 -15.18 -8.68 5.93
CA LEU A 231 -15.71 -7.57 5.13
C LEU A 231 -17.08 -7.11 5.62
N ALA A 232 -17.91 -8.02 6.14
CA ALA A 232 -19.23 -7.68 6.69
C ALA A 232 -19.19 -6.75 7.91
N THR A 233 -18.03 -6.63 8.58
CA THR A 233 -17.84 -5.72 9.71
C THR A 233 -17.40 -4.32 9.30
N GLY A 234 -17.10 -4.12 8.01
CA GLY A 234 -16.60 -2.85 7.46
C GLY A 234 -17.69 -1.92 6.94
N SER A 235 -17.34 -1.10 5.96
CA SER A 235 -18.27 -0.19 5.29
C SER A 235 -19.34 -0.94 4.48
N PRO A 236 -20.45 -0.29 4.10
CA PRO A 236 -21.46 -0.90 3.22
C PRO A 236 -20.87 -1.48 1.93
N ASP A 237 -19.91 -0.80 1.31
CA ASP A 237 -19.24 -1.27 0.09
C ASP A 237 -18.44 -2.55 0.33
N MET A 238 -17.72 -2.65 1.47
CA MET A 238 -17.06 -3.89 1.88
C MET A 238 -18.08 -5.01 2.12
N ALA A 239 -19.16 -4.68 2.82
CA ALA A 239 -20.23 -5.63 3.13
C ALA A 239 -21.00 -6.12 1.89
N ALA A 240 -20.96 -5.40 0.78
CA ALA A 240 -21.58 -5.79 -0.48
C ALA A 240 -20.81 -6.86 -1.27
N VAL A 241 -19.52 -7.06 -0.99
CA VAL A 241 -18.69 -8.05 -1.69
C VAL A 241 -19.14 -9.46 -1.32
N SER A 242 -19.51 -10.27 -2.29
CA SER A 242 -19.94 -11.66 -2.07
C SER A 242 -18.77 -12.63 -1.96
N VAL A 243 -19.02 -13.86 -1.51
CA VAL A 243 -18.02 -14.95 -1.52
C VAL A 243 -17.62 -15.28 -2.96
N ASP A 244 -18.55 -15.25 -3.89
CA ASP A 244 -18.31 -15.59 -5.28
C ASP A 244 -17.45 -14.50 -5.97
N ASP A 245 -17.65 -13.22 -5.64
CA ASP A 245 -16.80 -12.14 -6.11
C ASP A 245 -15.35 -12.34 -5.64
N LEU A 246 -15.16 -12.68 -4.35
CA LEU A 246 -13.83 -12.94 -3.78
C LEU A 246 -13.15 -14.11 -4.48
N ARG A 247 -13.87 -15.24 -4.64
CA ARG A 247 -13.34 -16.42 -5.31
C ARG A 247 -12.97 -16.13 -6.76
N THR A 248 -13.86 -15.48 -7.50
CA THR A 248 -13.63 -15.16 -8.91
C THR A 248 -12.37 -14.34 -9.08
N VAL A 249 -12.24 -13.24 -8.35
CA VAL A 249 -11.07 -12.36 -8.46
C VAL A 249 -9.79 -13.06 -7.99
N GLY A 250 -9.86 -13.76 -6.85
CA GLY A 250 -8.70 -14.45 -6.29
C GLY A 250 -8.21 -15.62 -7.14
N THR A 251 -9.12 -16.41 -7.70
CA THR A 251 -8.77 -17.57 -8.55
C THR A 251 -8.18 -17.10 -9.88
N ILE A 252 -8.81 -16.14 -10.56
CA ILE A 252 -8.28 -15.59 -11.82
C ILE A 252 -6.85 -15.06 -11.63
N PHE A 253 -6.61 -14.28 -10.59
CA PHE A 253 -5.29 -13.76 -10.27
C PHE A 253 -4.28 -14.88 -9.96
N ALA A 254 -4.64 -15.82 -9.08
CA ALA A 254 -3.73 -16.87 -8.65
C ALA A 254 -3.37 -17.82 -9.80
N ASP A 255 -4.33 -18.19 -10.66
CA ASP A 255 -4.11 -19.04 -11.83
C ASP A 255 -3.20 -18.34 -12.85
N ALA A 256 -3.50 -17.08 -13.17
CA ALA A 256 -2.68 -16.29 -14.10
C ALA A 256 -1.23 -16.14 -13.62
N LEU A 257 -1.04 -15.86 -12.32
CA LEU A 257 0.30 -15.73 -11.75
C LEU A 257 1.03 -17.08 -11.69
N GLU A 258 0.33 -18.16 -11.31
CA GLU A 258 0.92 -19.50 -11.27
C GLU A 258 1.37 -19.98 -12.66
N ASP A 259 0.60 -19.69 -13.70
CA ASP A 259 0.98 -20.01 -15.09
C ASP A 259 2.24 -19.26 -15.52
N LEU A 260 2.32 -17.96 -15.22
CA LEU A 260 3.50 -17.13 -15.51
C LEU A 260 4.77 -17.54 -14.74
N LEU A 261 4.63 -18.21 -13.59
CA LEU A 261 5.77 -18.68 -12.80
C LEU A 261 6.29 -20.05 -13.28
N ARG A 262 5.53 -20.77 -14.12
CA ARG A 262 5.95 -22.04 -14.72
C ARG A 262 6.75 -21.88 -16.03
N ASP A 263 6.53 -20.75 -16.72
CA ASP A 263 7.22 -20.39 -17.98
C ASP A 263 8.61 -19.83 -17.71
#